data_bb32be3a2d1a66725ed7563ee0c6e458
#
_entry.id   bb32be3a2d1a66725ed7563ee0c6e458
#
_cell.length_a   1.000
_cell.length_b   1.000
_cell.length_c   1.000
_cell.angle_alpha   90.00
_cell.angle_beta   90.00
_cell.angle_gamma   90.00
#
_symmetry.space_group_name_H-M   'P 1'
#
loop_
_entity.id
_entity.type
_entity.pdbx_description
1 polymer ?
#
loop_
_entity_poly.entity_id
_entity_poly.type
_entity_poly.pdbx_seq_one_letter_code
_entity_poly.pdbx_strand_id
1 'polypeptide(L)'
;QAMISDALTTLSFHDPRVHTIHASEVLTMEDKPVDGLRKKRDCSILKAVNLIKDGRADALISPGNTGGLVAAATIRLRKLEGVDRVGIATVIPAPENEFVLLDSGANVESRPLHLLHYAVMGSVYSREVLGYKKPRVGILSNGTEENKGTELTLEAHKLCKLVDLNFVGNVEGHDLFANRVDVVICDGFVGNIVLKTVESFAKGLV
;
A
#
# COMPACT_ATOMS: atom_id res chain seq x y z
N GLN A 1 22.19 -14.40 -8.56
CA GLN A 1 22.65 -13.94 -9.90
C GLN A 1 22.56 -15.09 -10.90
N ALA A 2 23.11 -16.29 -10.63
CA ALA A 2 23.06 -17.44 -11.54
C ALA A 2 21.66 -17.74 -12.09
N MET A 3 20.66 -17.91 -11.22
CA MET A 3 19.27 -18.17 -11.62
C MET A 3 18.71 -17.14 -12.60
N ILE A 4 19.02 -15.84 -12.41
CA ILE A 4 18.57 -14.78 -13.34
C ILE A 4 19.32 -14.90 -14.67
N SER A 5 20.63 -15.15 -14.65
CA SER A 5 21.42 -15.34 -15.87
C SER A 5 20.92 -16.55 -16.68
N ASP A 6 20.61 -17.67 -16.01
CA ASP A 6 20.05 -18.87 -16.63
C ASP A 6 18.67 -18.60 -17.25
N ALA A 7 17.80 -17.87 -16.54
CA ALA A 7 16.48 -17.48 -17.05
C ALA A 7 16.59 -16.56 -18.28
N LEU A 8 17.46 -15.55 -18.25
CA LEU A 8 17.71 -14.66 -19.39
C LEU A 8 18.25 -15.41 -20.61
N THR A 9 19.16 -16.38 -20.40
CA THR A 9 19.67 -17.24 -21.45
C THR A 9 18.56 -18.12 -22.05
N THR A 10 17.73 -18.74 -21.19
CA THR A 10 16.60 -19.59 -21.64
C THR A 10 15.60 -18.80 -22.48
N LEU A 11 15.34 -17.54 -22.10
CA LEU A 11 14.45 -16.64 -22.82
C LEU A 11 15.09 -15.98 -24.04
N SER A 12 16.38 -16.26 -24.31
CA SER A 12 17.17 -15.57 -25.36
C SER A 12 17.07 -14.05 -25.26
N PHE A 13 17.00 -13.53 -24.03
CA PHE A 13 16.81 -12.10 -23.77
C PHE A 13 18.14 -11.43 -23.50
N HIS A 14 18.50 -10.48 -24.35
CA HIS A 14 19.70 -9.66 -24.23
C HIS A 14 19.33 -8.18 -24.40
N ASP A 15 19.43 -7.41 -23.32
CA ASP A 15 19.25 -5.96 -23.35
C ASP A 15 20.33 -5.31 -22.48
N PRO A 16 21.15 -4.38 -23.02
CA PRO A 16 22.23 -3.73 -22.29
C PRO A 16 21.75 -2.88 -21.11
N ARG A 17 20.48 -2.57 -21.04
CA ARG A 17 19.86 -1.84 -19.91
C ARG A 17 19.61 -2.74 -18.71
N VAL A 18 19.66 -4.08 -18.87
CA VAL A 18 19.41 -5.04 -17.79
C VAL A 18 20.69 -5.36 -17.05
N HIS A 19 20.75 -4.98 -15.79
CA HIS A 19 21.89 -5.26 -14.90
C HIS A 19 21.47 -6.17 -13.76
N THR A 20 22.22 -7.24 -13.51
CA THR A 20 21.97 -8.20 -12.45
C THR A 20 22.81 -7.88 -11.22
N ILE A 21 22.20 -7.69 -10.07
CA ILE A 21 22.87 -7.49 -8.79
C ILE A 21 22.72 -8.76 -7.94
N HIS A 22 23.84 -9.29 -7.47
CA HIS A 22 23.85 -10.50 -6.64
C HIS A 22 23.33 -10.22 -5.23
N ALA A 23 22.45 -11.10 -4.73
CA ALA A 23 22.05 -11.20 -3.35
C ALA A 23 22.22 -12.67 -2.92
N SER A 24 22.92 -12.92 -1.81
CA SER A 24 23.20 -14.28 -1.35
C SER A 24 22.08 -14.86 -0.51
N GLU A 25 21.15 -14.03 -0.03
CA GLU A 25 20.07 -14.41 0.88
C GLU A 25 18.70 -14.07 0.30
N VAL A 26 17.68 -14.81 0.72
CA VAL A 26 16.29 -14.62 0.30
C VAL A 26 15.42 -14.45 1.53
N LEU A 27 14.63 -13.37 1.58
CA LEU A 27 13.55 -13.22 2.54
C LEU A 27 12.33 -13.98 2.01
N THR A 28 11.97 -15.08 2.68
CA THR A 28 10.85 -15.94 2.27
C THR A 28 9.52 -15.38 2.77
N MET A 29 8.39 -15.93 2.28
CA MET A 29 7.05 -15.53 2.73
C MET A 29 6.78 -15.93 4.20
N GLU A 30 7.50 -16.90 4.74
CA GLU A 30 7.40 -17.39 6.13
C GLU A 30 8.22 -16.57 7.11
N ASP A 31 9.19 -15.81 6.63
CA ASP A 31 10.03 -14.97 7.49
C ASP A 31 9.20 -13.86 8.14
N LYS A 32 9.35 -13.69 9.45
CA LYS A 32 8.83 -12.50 10.12
C LYS A 32 9.57 -11.27 9.59
N PRO A 33 8.88 -10.25 9.08
CA PRO A 33 9.48 -9.14 8.32
C PRO A 33 10.73 -8.53 8.97
N VAL A 34 10.59 -8.00 10.17
CA VAL A 34 11.69 -7.28 10.86
C VAL A 34 12.82 -8.24 11.28
N ASP A 35 12.47 -9.40 11.82
CA ASP A 35 13.47 -10.39 12.27
C ASP A 35 14.22 -11.01 11.09
N GLY A 36 13.50 -11.27 9.98
CA GLY A 36 14.10 -11.75 8.75
C GLY A 36 15.13 -10.76 8.19
N LEU A 37 14.78 -9.47 8.14
CA LEU A 37 15.70 -8.41 7.68
C LEU A 37 16.92 -8.22 8.58
N ARG A 38 16.79 -8.45 9.89
CA ARG A 38 17.94 -8.41 10.83
C ARG A 38 18.92 -9.55 10.61
N LYS A 39 18.40 -10.74 10.32
CA LYS A 39 19.18 -11.96 10.10
C LYS A 39 19.77 -12.03 8.69
N LYS A 40 18.98 -11.68 7.67
CA LYS A 40 19.31 -11.79 6.24
C LYS A 40 19.67 -10.42 5.67
N ARG A 41 20.87 -9.95 6.00
CA ARG A 41 21.32 -8.60 5.62
C ARG A 41 21.69 -8.45 4.15
N ASP A 42 21.94 -9.56 3.47
CA ASP A 42 22.30 -9.61 2.04
C ASP A 42 21.12 -10.08 1.16
N CYS A 43 19.87 -9.92 1.65
CA CYS A 43 18.69 -10.31 0.88
C CYS A 43 18.37 -9.30 -0.24
N SER A 44 17.71 -9.79 -1.29
CA SER A 44 17.36 -9.02 -2.48
C SER A 44 16.53 -7.77 -2.17
N ILE A 45 15.58 -7.85 -1.22
CA ILE A 45 14.74 -6.72 -0.80
C ILE A 45 15.59 -5.59 -0.22
N LEU A 46 16.52 -5.88 0.69
CA LEU A 46 17.38 -4.86 1.28
C LEU A 46 18.32 -4.24 0.23
N LYS A 47 18.86 -5.05 -0.69
CA LYS A 47 19.69 -4.53 -1.79
C LYS A 47 18.90 -3.57 -2.67
N ALA A 48 17.70 -3.96 -3.08
CA ALA A 48 16.85 -3.14 -3.93
C ALA A 48 16.45 -1.81 -3.25
N VAL A 49 16.06 -1.85 -1.96
CA VAL A 49 15.74 -0.63 -1.19
C VAL A 49 16.97 0.26 -1.00
N ASN A 50 18.17 -0.32 -0.81
CA ASN A 50 19.40 0.46 -0.72
C ASN A 50 19.73 1.16 -2.05
N LEU A 51 19.44 0.57 -3.21
CA LEU A 51 19.62 1.25 -4.51
C LEU A 51 18.78 2.53 -4.61
N ILE A 52 17.53 2.49 -4.13
CA ILE A 52 16.69 3.68 -4.04
C ILE A 52 17.32 4.71 -3.09
N LYS A 53 17.71 4.27 -1.90
CA LYS A 53 18.33 5.16 -0.89
C LYS A 53 19.59 5.86 -1.41
N ASP A 54 20.39 5.15 -2.19
CA ASP A 54 21.67 5.63 -2.73
C ASP A 54 21.47 6.44 -4.03
N GLY A 55 20.23 6.69 -4.48
CA GLY A 55 19.91 7.42 -5.71
C GLY A 55 20.33 6.68 -6.99
N ARG A 56 20.50 5.36 -6.92
CA ARG A 56 20.88 4.49 -8.04
C ARG A 56 19.69 3.84 -8.74
N ALA A 57 18.50 4.00 -8.20
CA ALA A 57 17.24 3.58 -8.78
C ALA A 57 16.12 4.53 -8.35
N ASP A 58 15.16 4.78 -9.23
CA ASP A 58 14.01 5.68 -9.01
C ASP A 58 12.77 4.94 -8.54
N ALA A 59 12.67 3.63 -8.81
CA ALA A 59 11.55 2.79 -8.43
C ALA A 59 12.00 1.37 -8.07
N LEU A 60 11.16 0.68 -7.33
CA LEU A 60 11.34 -0.72 -6.92
C LEU A 60 10.04 -1.49 -7.12
N ILE A 61 10.14 -2.63 -7.79
CA ILE A 61 9.05 -3.61 -7.91
C ILE A 61 9.49 -4.91 -7.23
N SER A 62 8.65 -5.46 -6.36
CA SER A 62 8.95 -6.69 -5.65
C SER A 62 7.72 -7.62 -5.60
N PRO A 63 7.82 -8.85 -6.09
CA PRO A 63 6.79 -9.88 -5.93
C PRO A 63 6.95 -10.67 -4.61
N GLY A 64 7.91 -10.29 -3.76
CA GLY A 64 8.25 -11.02 -2.54
C GLY A 64 7.40 -10.67 -1.32
N ASN A 65 7.97 -10.92 -0.14
CA ASN A 65 7.31 -10.68 1.15
C ASN A 65 6.95 -9.19 1.33
N THR A 66 5.65 -8.87 1.27
CA THR A 66 5.13 -7.49 1.34
C THR A 66 5.49 -6.82 2.67
N GLY A 67 5.31 -7.51 3.80
CA GLY A 67 5.69 -6.98 5.11
C GLY A 67 7.20 -6.72 5.20
N GLY A 68 8.01 -7.59 4.59
CA GLY A 68 9.46 -7.41 4.48
C GLY A 68 9.83 -6.18 3.66
N LEU A 69 9.14 -5.93 2.54
CA LEU A 69 9.33 -4.75 1.72
C LEU A 69 8.98 -3.47 2.48
N VAL A 70 7.81 -3.42 3.13
CA VAL A 70 7.37 -2.29 3.94
C VAL A 70 8.35 -2.01 5.08
N ALA A 71 8.79 -3.06 5.80
CA ALA A 71 9.76 -2.92 6.89
C ALA A 71 11.12 -2.43 6.37
N ALA A 72 11.64 -2.97 5.26
CA ALA A 72 12.89 -2.55 4.66
C ALA A 72 12.85 -1.08 4.21
N ALA A 73 11.78 -0.69 3.51
CA ALA A 73 11.56 0.70 3.08
C ALA A 73 11.49 1.65 4.29
N THR A 74 10.69 1.31 5.30
CA THR A 74 10.57 2.12 6.52
C THR A 74 11.90 2.31 7.24
N ILE A 75 12.70 1.24 7.36
CA ILE A 75 14.00 1.29 8.06
C ILE A 75 15.04 2.06 7.26
N ARG A 76 15.09 1.90 5.93
CA ARG A 76 16.15 2.42 5.07
C ARG A 76 15.85 3.79 4.49
N LEU A 77 14.63 4.01 3.99
CA LEU A 77 14.21 5.28 3.39
C LEU A 77 13.64 6.25 4.43
N ARG A 78 13.18 5.71 5.56
CA ARG A 78 12.49 6.44 6.63
C ARG A 78 11.08 6.89 6.21
N LYS A 79 10.37 7.47 7.16
CA LYS A 79 9.06 8.09 6.95
C LYS A 79 9.22 9.57 6.62
N LEU A 80 8.25 10.14 5.95
CA LEU A 80 8.15 11.59 5.82
C LEU A 80 7.93 12.22 7.20
N GLU A 81 8.40 13.44 7.38
CA GLU A 81 8.16 14.21 8.60
C GLU A 81 6.65 14.38 8.81
N GLY A 82 6.20 14.25 10.05
CA GLY A 82 4.78 14.28 10.40
C GLY A 82 3.99 13.00 10.16
N VAL A 83 4.51 12.03 9.41
CA VAL A 83 3.84 10.74 9.19
C VAL A 83 4.20 9.75 10.30
N ASP A 84 3.20 9.34 11.09
CA ASP A 84 3.42 8.41 12.21
C ASP A 84 3.54 6.95 11.72
N ARG A 85 2.73 6.53 10.76
CA ARG A 85 2.75 5.18 10.16
C ARG A 85 2.68 5.23 8.65
N VAL A 86 3.49 4.40 8.02
CA VAL A 86 3.39 4.12 6.57
C VAL A 86 2.19 3.22 6.32
N GLY A 87 1.56 3.32 5.15
CA GLY A 87 0.49 2.44 4.70
C GLY A 87 0.76 1.96 3.28
N ILE A 88 0.09 0.88 2.88
CA ILE A 88 0.10 0.40 1.50
C ILE A 88 -1.12 0.96 0.79
N ALA A 89 -0.87 1.81 -0.22
CA ALA A 89 -1.91 2.31 -1.10
C ALA A 89 -2.08 1.36 -2.29
N THR A 90 -3.31 0.92 -2.53
CA THR A 90 -3.65 0.11 -3.70
C THR A 90 -4.70 0.84 -4.52
N VAL A 91 -4.43 1.03 -5.81
CA VAL A 91 -5.41 1.56 -6.76
C VAL A 91 -6.29 0.40 -7.22
N ILE A 92 -7.59 0.50 -6.97
CA ILE A 92 -8.58 -0.52 -7.35
C ILE A 92 -9.45 0.06 -8.46
N PRO A 93 -9.52 -0.60 -9.63
CA PRO A 93 -10.39 -0.17 -10.71
C PRO A 93 -11.87 -0.45 -10.35
N ALA A 94 -12.75 0.45 -10.72
CA ALA A 94 -14.18 0.35 -10.62
C ALA A 94 -14.82 0.64 -12.00
N PRO A 95 -16.12 0.33 -12.23
CA PRO A 95 -16.74 0.49 -13.54
C PRO A 95 -16.68 1.90 -14.13
N GLU A 96 -16.76 2.94 -13.30
CA GLU A 96 -16.82 4.33 -13.73
C GLU A 96 -15.62 5.18 -13.28
N ASN A 97 -14.81 4.68 -12.32
CA ASN A 97 -13.65 5.36 -11.78
C ASN A 97 -12.60 4.34 -11.30
N GLU A 98 -11.58 4.83 -10.65
CA GLU A 98 -10.67 4.07 -9.82
C GLU A 98 -10.57 4.73 -8.45
N PHE A 99 -10.29 3.96 -7.40
CA PHE A 99 -10.13 4.52 -6.06
C PHE A 99 -8.88 3.97 -5.37
N VAL A 100 -8.34 4.76 -4.46
CA VAL A 100 -7.21 4.36 -3.61
C VAL A 100 -7.73 3.73 -2.34
N LEU A 101 -7.39 2.47 -2.08
CA LEU A 101 -7.60 1.80 -0.79
C LEU A 101 -6.34 1.97 0.06
N LEU A 102 -6.46 2.52 1.25
CA LEU A 102 -5.35 2.78 2.17
C LEU A 102 -5.80 2.61 3.64
N ASP A 103 -5.27 1.73 4.43
CA ASP A 103 -4.13 0.85 4.29
C ASP A 103 -4.57 -0.55 3.81
N SER A 104 -3.93 -1.09 2.79
CA SER A 104 -4.29 -2.40 2.24
C SER A 104 -3.44 -3.57 2.78
N GLY A 105 -2.80 -3.40 3.97
CA GLY A 105 -2.16 -4.52 4.66
C GLY A 105 -0.80 -4.27 5.31
N ALA A 106 -0.36 -3.02 5.50
CA ALA A 106 0.88 -2.72 6.21
C ALA A 106 0.72 -2.81 7.74
N ASN A 107 -0.43 -2.36 8.28
CA ASN A 107 -0.65 -2.23 9.72
C ASN A 107 -1.99 -2.84 10.13
N VAL A 108 -1.94 -4.01 10.73
CA VAL A 108 -3.13 -4.72 11.25
C VAL A 108 -3.82 -3.92 12.35
N GLU A 109 -3.03 -3.30 13.23
CA GLU A 109 -3.52 -2.45 14.30
C GLU A 109 -3.23 -0.98 13.98
N SER A 110 -4.29 -0.19 13.86
CA SER A 110 -4.22 1.26 13.60
C SER A 110 -4.80 2.06 14.75
N ARG A 111 -4.37 3.31 14.87
CA ARG A 111 -4.96 4.33 15.75
C ARG A 111 -5.72 5.34 14.91
N PRO A 112 -6.67 6.11 15.49
CA PRO A 112 -7.43 7.12 14.73
C PRO A 112 -6.54 8.11 13.96
N LEU A 113 -5.42 8.53 14.55
CA LEU A 113 -4.45 9.40 13.92
C LEU A 113 -3.80 8.77 12.67
N HIS A 114 -3.61 7.44 12.66
CA HIS A 114 -3.07 6.76 11.47
C HIS A 114 -4.06 6.84 10.31
N LEU A 115 -5.37 6.63 10.57
CA LEU A 115 -6.40 6.76 9.55
C LEU A 115 -6.49 8.19 9.01
N LEU A 116 -6.35 9.21 9.87
CA LEU A 116 -6.24 10.60 9.42
C LEU A 116 -5.02 10.81 8.49
N HIS A 117 -3.85 10.29 8.87
CA HIS A 117 -2.67 10.37 8.00
C HIS A 117 -2.90 9.65 6.66
N TYR A 118 -3.57 8.50 6.67
CA TYR A 118 -3.94 7.79 5.44
C TYR A 118 -4.91 8.61 4.59
N ALA A 119 -5.86 9.32 5.20
CA ALA A 119 -6.79 10.20 4.49
C ALA A 119 -6.04 11.32 3.75
N VAL A 120 -5.11 11.98 4.43
CA VAL A 120 -4.28 13.04 3.84
C VAL A 120 -3.38 12.47 2.75
N MET A 121 -2.62 11.40 3.03
CA MET A 121 -1.71 10.78 2.06
C MET A 121 -2.45 10.25 0.83
N GLY A 122 -3.58 9.57 1.04
CA GLY A 122 -4.43 9.06 -0.03
C GLY A 122 -5.00 10.18 -0.90
N SER A 123 -5.44 11.29 -0.29
CA SER A 123 -5.92 12.48 -1.00
C SER A 123 -4.83 13.11 -1.87
N VAL A 124 -3.61 13.25 -1.33
CA VAL A 124 -2.46 13.76 -2.09
C VAL A 124 -2.10 12.81 -3.23
N TYR A 125 -2.02 11.50 -2.97
CA TYR A 125 -1.72 10.50 -3.99
C TYR A 125 -2.77 10.51 -5.12
N SER A 126 -4.05 10.51 -4.75
CA SER A 126 -5.16 10.55 -5.72
C SER A 126 -5.11 11.81 -6.58
N ARG A 127 -4.74 12.95 -6.00
CA ARG A 127 -4.59 14.21 -6.74
C ARG A 127 -3.38 14.23 -7.66
N GLU A 128 -2.21 13.87 -7.15
CA GLU A 128 -0.93 14.04 -7.88
C GLU A 128 -0.66 12.90 -8.88
N VAL A 129 -1.14 11.69 -8.59
CA VAL A 129 -0.87 10.49 -9.41
C VAL A 129 -2.05 10.14 -10.31
N LEU A 130 -3.30 10.17 -9.77
CA LEU A 130 -4.49 9.79 -10.53
C LEU A 130 -5.19 10.99 -11.18
N GLY A 131 -4.82 12.24 -10.83
CA GLY A 131 -5.33 13.46 -11.47
C GLY A 131 -6.68 13.96 -10.94
N TYR A 132 -7.20 13.41 -9.84
CA TYR A 132 -8.44 13.88 -9.22
C TYR A 132 -8.22 15.24 -8.53
N LYS A 133 -8.76 16.31 -9.04
CA LYS A 133 -8.54 17.69 -8.51
C LYS A 133 -8.98 17.85 -7.06
N LYS A 134 -10.08 17.22 -6.66
CA LYS A 134 -10.66 17.27 -5.31
C LYS A 134 -11.17 15.88 -4.92
N PRO A 135 -10.28 14.93 -4.62
CA PRO A 135 -10.67 13.54 -4.37
C PRO A 135 -11.59 13.43 -3.16
N ARG A 136 -12.66 12.64 -3.31
CA ARG A 136 -13.61 12.32 -2.26
C ARG A 136 -13.00 11.27 -1.34
N VAL A 137 -12.84 11.60 -0.06
CA VAL A 137 -12.21 10.73 0.95
C VAL A 137 -13.28 10.18 1.87
N GLY A 138 -13.38 8.85 1.98
CA GLY A 138 -14.33 8.15 2.86
C GLY A 138 -13.64 7.17 3.80
N ILE A 139 -14.25 6.95 4.98
CA ILE A 139 -13.84 5.89 5.92
C ILE A 139 -14.71 4.67 5.67
N LEU A 140 -14.07 3.52 5.44
CA LEU A 140 -14.79 2.25 5.29
C LEU A 140 -15.44 1.85 6.63
N SER A 141 -16.76 1.65 6.59
CA SER A 141 -17.57 1.37 7.76
C SER A 141 -18.70 0.38 7.43
N ASN A 142 -19.47 0.00 8.44
CA ASN A 142 -20.62 -0.88 8.35
C ASN A 142 -21.96 -0.13 8.21
N GLY A 143 -21.93 1.15 7.91
CA GLY A 143 -23.06 2.03 7.70
C GLY A 143 -22.60 3.43 7.38
N THR A 144 -23.40 4.19 6.63
CA THR A 144 -23.06 5.56 6.19
C THR A 144 -23.29 6.62 7.27
N GLU A 145 -24.07 6.30 8.33
CA GLU A 145 -24.36 7.24 9.42
C GLU A 145 -23.10 7.51 10.25
N GLU A 146 -22.95 8.71 10.77
CA GLU A 146 -21.79 9.15 11.56
C GLU A 146 -21.54 8.36 12.85
N ASN A 147 -22.58 7.72 13.39
CA ASN A 147 -22.51 6.91 14.60
C ASN A 147 -22.26 5.42 14.34
N LYS A 148 -22.03 5.03 13.09
CA LYS A 148 -21.68 3.66 12.71
C LYS A 148 -20.17 3.45 12.66
N GLY A 149 -19.78 2.22 12.92
CA GLY A 149 -18.38 1.79 12.87
C GLY A 149 -17.84 1.33 14.22
N THR A 150 -16.56 1.12 14.25
CA THR A 150 -15.77 0.78 15.45
C THR A 150 -15.34 2.06 16.16
N GLU A 151 -14.83 1.95 17.40
CA GLU A 151 -14.23 3.08 18.11
C GLU A 151 -13.13 3.75 17.27
N LEU A 152 -12.32 2.96 16.58
CA LEU A 152 -11.27 3.43 15.67
C LEU A 152 -11.83 4.35 14.56
N THR A 153 -12.89 3.89 13.86
CA THR A 153 -13.47 4.63 12.74
C THR A 153 -14.25 5.85 13.20
N LEU A 154 -14.94 5.78 14.34
CA LEU A 154 -15.67 6.89 14.92
C LEU A 154 -14.74 8.05 15.33
N GLU A 155 -13.63 7.75 15.98
CA GLU A 155 -12.65 8.77 16.35
C GLU A 155 -11.90 9.32 15.11
N ALA A 156 -11.53 8.46 14.13
CA ALA A 156 -10.95 8.90 12.88
C ALA A 156 -11.89 9.83 12.08
N HIS A 157 -13.20 9.53 12.06
CA HIS A 157 -14.23 10.37 11.44
C HIS A 157 -14.20 11.80 12.01
N LYS A 158 -14.15 11.92 13.35
CA LYS A 158 -14.05 13.23 14.02
C LYS A 158 -12.80 13.98 13.60
N LEU A 159 -11.65 13.30 13.56
CA LEU A 159 -10.38 13.91 13.15
C LEU A 159 -10.40 14.36 11.68
N CYS A 160 -10.94 13.55 10.77
CA CYS A 160 -11.02 13.91 9.35
C CYS A 160 -11.90 15.15 9.09
N LYS A 161 -12.89 15.43 9.94
CA LYS A 161 -13.71 16.64 9.85
C LYS A 161 -12.98 17.93 10.26
N LEU A 162 -11.85 17.81 10.97
CA LEU A 162 -11.08 18.97 11.45
C LEU A 162 -10.03 19.49 10.47
N VAL A 163 -9.81 18.76 9.36
CA VAL A 163 -8.77 19.09 8.38
C VAL A 163 -9.39 19.43 7.02
N ASP A 164 -8.65 20.17 6.21
CA ASP A 164 -9.10 20.56 4.85
C ASP A 164 -8.99 19.37 3.89
N LEU A 165 -9.99 18.49 3.95
CA LEU A 165 -10.19 17.35 3.05
C LEU A 165 -11.60 17.40 2.45
N ASN A 166 -11.75 16.90 1.22
CA ASN A 166 -13.06 16.60 0.67
C ASN A 166 -13.62 15.31 1.30
N PHE A 167 -13.81 15.36 2.62
CA PHE A 167 -14.24 14.22 3.41
C PHE A 167 -15.75 14.00 3.23
N VAL A 168 -16.13 12.82 2.72
CA VAL A 168 -17.52 12.44 2.43
C VAL A 168 -18.17 11.62 3.55
N GLY A 169 -17.43 11.34 4.64
CA GLY A 169 -17.93 10.57 5.78
C GLY A 169 -17.67 9.07 5.65
N ASN A 170 -18.54 8.27 6.24
CA ASN A 170 -18.50 6.82 6.16
C ASN A 170 -18.94 6.33 4.78
N VAL A 171 -18.31 5.27 4.30
CA VAL A 171 -18.67 4.56 3.06
C VAL A 171 -18.77 3.06 3.35
N GLU A 172 -19.67 2.39 2.66
CA GLU A 172 -19.85 0.94 2.77
C GLU A 172 -19.25 0.21 1.58
N GLY A 173 -19.16 -1.12 1.67
CA GLY A 173 -18.55 -1.95 0.62
C GLY A 173 -19.17 -1.76 -0.77
N HIS A 174 -20.46 -1.47 -0.85
CA HIS A 174 -21.15 -1.23 -2.11
C HIS A 174 -20.85 0.14 -2.72
N ASP A 175 -20.50 1.14 -1.91
CA ASP A 175 -20.14 2.49 -2.35
C ASP A 175 -18.79 2.51 -3.10
N LEU A 176 -17.91 1.54 -2.81
CA LEU A 176 -16.56 1.45 -3.40
C LEU A 176 -16.60 1.37 -4.93
N PHE A 177 -17.61 0.69 -5.48
CA PHE A 177 -17.76 0.45 -6.92
C PHE A 177 -18.89 1.29 -7.56
N ALA A 178 -19.46 2.23 -6.81
CA ALA A 178 -20.58 3.06 -7.24
C ALA A 178 -20.18 4.52 -7.58
N ASN A 179 -18.88 4.76 -7.84
CA ASN A 179 -18.32 6.09 -8.12
C ASN A 179 -18.67 7.15 -7.05
N ARG A 180 -18.69 6.74 -5.77
CA ARG A 180 -19.02 7.63 -4.65
C ARG A 180 -17.79 8.17 -3.92
N VAL A 181 -16.66 7.50 -4.06
CA VAL A 181 -15.43 7.76 -3.31
C VAL A 181 -14.20 7.54 -4.20
N ASP A 182 -13.15 8.32 -3.99
CA ASP A 182 -11.90 8.25 -4.74
C ASP A 182 -10.74 7.80 -3.83
N VAL A 183 -10.90 7.93 -2.50
CA VAL A 183 -9.95 7.45 -1.48
C VAL A 183 -10.73 6.81 -0.35
N VAL A 184 -10.45 5.54 -0.10
CA VAL A 184 -11.08 4.74 0.97
C VAL A 184 -10.04 4.45 2.02
N ILE A 185 -10.28 4.88 3.26
CA ILE A 185 -9.36 4.62 4.37
C ILE A 185 -9.93 3.59 5.35
N CYS A 186 -9.03 2.72 5.80
CA CYS A 186 -9.30 1.68 6.80
C CYS A 186 -7.98 1.27 7.49
N ASP A 187 -8.06 0.41 8.50
CA ASP A 187 -6.88 -0.30 9.00
C ASP A 187 -6.42 -1.38 8.01
N GLY A 188 -5.17 -1.83 8.15
CA GLY A 188 -4.61 -2.79 7.21
C GLY A 188 -5.20 -4.20 7.30
N PHE A 189 -5.87 -4.56 8.39
CA PHE A 189 -6.59 -5.83 8.46
C PHE A 189 -7.82 -5.82 7.56
N VAL A 190 -8.67 -4.82 7.71
CA VAL A 190 -9.87 -4.63 6.89
C VAL A 190 -9.48 -4.41 5.42
N GLY A 191 -8.49 -3.56 5.16
CA GLY A 191 -8.05 -3.27 3.80
C GLY A 191 -7.46 -4.48 3.07
N ASN A 192 -6.71 -5.34 3.77
CA ASN A 192 -6.21 -6.58 3.18
C ASN A 192 -7.33 -7.57 2.86
N ILE A 193 -8.37 -7.65 3.70
CA ILE A 193 -9.55 -8.48 3.40
C ILE A 193 -10.26 -7.96 2.15
N VAL A 194 -10.52 -6.65 2.06
CA VAL A 194 -11.15 -6.03 0.88
C VAL A 194 -10.32 -6.33 -0.37
N LEU A 195 -9.02 -6.06 -0.34
CA LEU A 195 -8.12 -6.31 -1.48
C LEU A 195 -8.15 -7.78 -1.92
N LYS A 196 -7.99 -8.72 -0.99
CA LYS A 196 -8.00 -10.16 -1.31
C LYS A 196 -9.35 -10.66 -1.82
N THR A 197 -10.43 -10.10 -1.33
CA THR A 197 -11.78 -10.40 -1.82
C THR A 197 -11.95 -9.93 -3.27
N VAL A 198 -11.55 -8.68 -3.57
CA VAL A 198 -11.60 -8.13 -4.93
C VAL A 198 -10.69 -8.92 -5.89
N GLU A 199 -9.46 -9.23 -5.49
CA GLU A 199 -8.53 -10.06 -6.28
C GLU A 199 -9.11 -11.45 -6.59
N SER A 200 -9.72 -12.09 -5.58
CA SER A 200 -10.30 -13.44 -5.75
C SER A 200 -11.53 -13.42 -6.63
N PHE A 201 -12.39 -12.41 -6.47
CA PHE A 201 -13.57 -12.24 -7.30
C PHE A 201 -13.18 -11.97 -8.76
N ALA A 202 -12.23 -11.07 -9.01
CA ALA A 202 -11.75 -10.78 -10.36
C ALA A 202 -11.16 -12.03 -11.05
N LYS A 203 -10.39 -12.87 -10.32
CA LYS A 203 -9.85 -14.13 -10.85
C LYS A 203 -10.93 -15.16 -11.15
N GLY A 204 -12.05 -15.12 -10.44
CA GLY A 204 -13.18 -16.06 -10.68
C GLY A 204 -14.07 -15.70 -11.86
N LEU A 205 -13.92 -14.48 -12.43
CA LEU A 205 -14.68 -14.00 -13.59
C LEU A 205 -13.92 -14.17 -14.91
N VAL A 206 -12.63 -14.53 -14.87
CA VAL A 206 -11.75 -14.80 -16.02
C VAL A 206 -11.58 -16.30 -16.21
#